data_1f887f3e03cb3dcef362529b33598da8
#
_entry.id   1f887f3e03cb3dcef362529b33598da8
#
_cell.length_a   1.000
_cell.length_b   1.000
_cell.length_c   1.000
_cell.angle_alpha   90.00
_cell.angle_beta   90.00
_cell.angle_gamma   90.00
#
_symmetry.space_group_name_H-M   'P 1'
#
loop_
_entity.id
_entity.type
_entity.pdbx_description
1 polymer ?
#
loop_
_entity_poly.entity_id
_entity_poly.type
_entity_poly.pdbx_seq_one_letter_code
_entity_poly.pdbx_strand_id
1 'polypeptide(L)'
;MPNWCNNSVTVKGDVKSIDEFENFLNEKNGKEWFDFILPCPEELKNTEASFHMPTNEELVEKYGHSDWYSWSLEKWGCKWNCDAQDWDRDGDTITFWFDSPWGPPINLYEEMEEQGFNVEAYYHEEGMAFVGKFTTEYGDDNFEYSDLESLDNIPEDIVDYWGLREMIEDRMDEMEEYNEWDSSDESEDFTTDTAKDWIKGLLKDGVVEVTFTKSDGTERVMKCTLKDEVISEHWIPKETESQRKYSEDALPVFDVDVKGWRSFRWDSIKQVDFSLE
;
A
#
# COMPACT_ATOMS: atom_id res chain seq x y z
N MET A 1 5.13 6.05 2.60
CA MET A 1 6.21 5.05 2.34
C MET A 1 6.01 4.59 0.91
N PRO A 2 7.06 4.23 0.16
CA PRO A 2 6.86 3.63 -1.15
C PRO A 2 6.32 2.21 -0.99
N ASN A 3 5.60 1.73 -1.98
CA ASN A 3 5.44 0.31 -2.16
C ASN A 3 6.81 -0.27 -2.53
N TRP A 4 7.15 -1.40 -1.98
CA TRP A 4 8.42 -2.06 -2.25
C TRP A 4 8.22 -3.18 -3.26
N CYS A 5 9.03 -3.14 -4.31
CA CYS A 5 9.12 -4.19 -5.31
C CYS A 5 10.30 -5.09 -4.96
N ASN A 6 10.03 -6.35 -4.66
CA ASN A 6 11.04 -7.35 -4.41
C ASN A 6 11.68 -7.76 -5.74
N ASN A 7 12.98 -7.83 -5.80
CA ASN A 7 13.73 -8.23 -6.99
C ASN A 7 14.68 -9.37 -6.64
N SER A 8 14.71 -10.38 -7.48
CA SER A 8 15.71 -11.44 -7.49
C SER A 8 16.44 -11.43 -8.82
N VAL A 9 17.73 -11.17 -8.80
CA VAL A 9 18.50 -10.89 -10.00
C VAL A 9 19.67 -11.87 -10.12
N THR A 10 19.74 -12.52 -11.27
CA THR A 10 20.87 -13.36 -11.67
C THR A 10 21.62 -12.66 -12.79
N VAL A 11 22.88 -12.36 -12.55
CA VAL A 11 23.78 -11.68 -13.48
C VAL A 11 24.90 -12.63 -13.90
N LYS A 12 25.03 -12.83 -15.19
CA LYS A 12 26.12 -13.60 -15.78
C LYS A 12 27.02 -12.71 -16.64
N GLY A 13 28.34 -12.87 -16.53
CA GLY A 13 29.32 -12.09 -17.29
C GLY A 13 30.63 -12.82 -17.48
N ASP A 14 31.64 -12.15 -18.01
CA ASP A 14 32.99 -12.70 -17.93
C ASP A 14 33.47 -12.75 -16.46
N VAL A 15 34.32 -13.71 -16.16
CA VAL A 15 34.75 -13.98 -14.77
C VAL A 15 35.34 -12.73 -14.10
N LYS A 16 36.06 -11.89 -14.86
CA LYS A 16 36.70 -10.70 -14.31
C LYS A 16 35.67 -9.65 -13.94
N SER A 17 34.68 -9.42 -14.79
CA SER A 17 33.58 -8.46 -14.52
C SER A 17 32.74 -8.91 -13.31
N ILE A 18 32.50 -10.22 -13.17
CA ILE A 18 31.82 -10.78 -12.00
C ILE A 18 32.68 -10.68 -10.73
N ASP A 19 34.02 -10.90 -10.84
CA ASP A 19 34.96 -10.66 -9.73
C ASP A 19 34.91 -9.19 -9.26
N GLU A 20 34.88 -8.24 -10.19
CA GLU A 20 34.80 -6.80 -9.90
C GLU A 20 33.46 -6.45 -9.23
N PHE A 21 32.37 -7.03 -9.71
CA PHE A 21 31.06 -6.82 -9.12
C PHE A 21 30.95 -7.41 -7.70
N GLU A 22 31.37 -8.64 -7.49
CA GLU A 22 31.39 -9.25 -6.15
C GLU A 22 32.27 -8.46 -5.18
N ASN A 23 33.45 -8.02 -5.63
CA ASN A 23 34.31 -7.19 -4.79
C ASN A 23 33.67 -5.87 -4.42
N PHE A 24 32.97 -5.22 -5.35
CA PHE A 24 32.20 -4.01 -5.07
C PHE A 24 31.11 -4.26 -4.01
N LEU A 25 30.32 -5.33 -4.15
CA LEU A 25 29.30 -5.70 -3.17
C LEU A 25 29.91 -5.96 -1.79
N ASN A 26 31.03 -6.69 -1.73
CA ASN A 26 31.74 -6.95 -0.48
C ASN A 26 32.27 -5.66 0.17
N GLU A 27 32.91 -4.79 -0.59
CA GLU A 27 33.49 -3.52 -0.10
C GLU A 27 32.40 -2.56 0.40
N LYS A 28 31.29 -2.51 -0.28
CA LYS A 28 30.12 -1.64 0.08
C LYS A 28 29.15 -2.31 1.05
N ASN A 29 29.35 -3.57 1.39
CA ASN A 29 28.38 -4.36 2.15
C ASN A 29 26.99 -4.35 1.51
N GLY A 30 26.94 -4.53 0.19
CA GLY A 30 25.74 -4.51 -0.64
C GLY A 30 25.13 -3.13 -0.92
N LYS A 31 25.64 -2.07 -0.27
CA LYS A 31 25.01 -0.75 -0.36
C LYS A 31 25.20 -0.10 -1.72
N GLU A 32 24.10 0.55 -2.17
CA GLU A 32 24.09 1.40 -3.36
C GLU A 32 24.65 0.67 -4.59
N TRP A 33 24.23 -0.58 -4.82
CA TRP A 33 24.81 -1.45 -5.83
C TRP A 33 24.65 -0.93 -7.28
N PHE A 34 23.67 -0.02 -7.53
CA PHE A 34 23.51 0.60 -8.85
C PHE A 34 24.74 1.41 -9.26
N ASP A 35 25.48 1.94 -8.29
CA ASP A 35 26.70 2.71 -8.54
C ASP A 35 27.83 1.87 -9.17
N PHE A 36 27.77 0.54 -9.12
CA PHE A 36 28.68 -0.31 -9.86
C PHE A 36 28.44 -0.24 -11.37
N ILE A 37 27.19 -0.18 -11.77
CA ILE A 37 26.75 -0.18 -13.18
C ILE A 37 26.72 1.23 -13.73
N LEU A 38 25.98 2.11 -13.06
CA LEU A 38 25.75 3.48 -13.52
C LEU A 38 25.64 4.44 -12.33
N PRO A 39 26.75 4.98 -11.83
CA PRO A 39 26.74 5.89 -10.69
C PRO A 39 26.07 7.22 -11.05
N CYS A 40 25.20 7.70 -10.17
CA CYS A 40 24.65 9.04 -10.31
C CYS A 40 25.76 10.10 -10.18
N PRO A 41 25.85 11.09 -11.09
CA PRO A 41 26.84 12.16 -11.01
C PRO A 41 26.76 12.93 -9.68
N GLU A 42 27.91 13.17 -9.05
CA GLU A 42 27.99 13.85 -7.74
C GLU A 42 27.33 15.25 -7.74
N GLU A 43 27.40 15.95 -8.86
CA GLU A 43 26.79 17.27 -9.00
C GLU A 43 25.25 17.19 -8.97
N LEU A 44 24.67 16.07 -9.44
CA LEU A 44 23.23 15.83 -9.38
C LEU A 44 22.79 15.30 -8.00
N LYS A 45 23.57 14.42 -7.34
CA LYS A 45 23.27 13.88 -6.01
C LYS A 45 22.95 14.97 -4.97
N ASN A 46 23.59 16.13 -5.09
CA ASN A 46 23.44 17.24 -4.16
C ASN A 46 22.35 18.26 -4.54
N THR A 47 21.57 17.98 -5.57
CA THR A 47 20.46 18.86 -5.98
C THR A 47 19.21 18.58 -5.17
N GLU A 48 18.33 19.57 -5.05
CA GLU A 48 16.99 19.37 -4.49
C GLU A 48 16.01 19.03 -5.62
N ALA A 49 15.36 17.87 -5.52
CA ALA A 49 14.28 17.49 -6.44
C ALA A 49 12.98 18.20 -6.02
N SER A 50 12.68 19.33 -6.62
CA SER A 50 11.45 20.07 -6.35
C SER A 50 10.76 20.51 -7.66
N PHE A 51 9.46 20.24 -7.73
CA PHE A 51 8.61 20.66 -8.87
C PHE A 51 8.55 22.20 -9.06
N HIS A 52 8.99 22.95 -8.07
CA HIS A 52 8.96 24.41 -8.04
C HIS A 52 10.34 25.06 -8.20
N MET A 53 11.41 24.28 -8.32
CA MET A 53 12.75 24.84 -8.52
C MET A 53 12.96 25.20 -9.98
N PRO A 54 13.65 26.34 -10.25
CA PRO A 54 14.05 26.66 -11.61
C PRO A 54 15.01 25.61 -12.15
N THR A 55 14.83 25.23 -13.41
CA THR A 55 15.70 24.30 -14.13
C THR A 55 17.14 24.80 -14.11
N ASN A 56 18.08 23.95 -13.67
CA ASN A 56 19.50 24.27 -13.74
C ASN A 56 20.02 23.97 -15.16
N GLU A 57 20.12 25.00 -16.00
CA GLU A 57 20.51 24.85 -17.41
C GLU A 57 21.91 24.25 -17.59
N GLU A 58 22.86 24.53 -16.68
CA GLU A 58 24.21 23.98 -16.72
C GLU A 58 24.23 22.46 -16.50
N LEU A 59 23.42 21.95 -15.54
CA LEU A 59 23.29 20.53 -15.30
C LEU A 59 22.56 19.83 -16.44
N VAL A 60 21.53 20.47 -17.00
CA VAL A 60 20.81 19.94 -18.18
C VAL A 60 21.73 19.83 -19.38
N GLU A 61 22.55 20.83 -19.66
CA GLU A 61 23.53 20.79 -20.77
C GLU A 61 24.54 19.65 -20.57
N LYS A 62 24.97 19.42 -19.32
CA LYS A 62 26.03 18.47 -19.01
C LYS A 62 25.53 17.01 -18.87
N TYR A 63 24.37 16.82 -18.25
CA TYR A 63 23.86 15.51 -17.86
C TYR A 63 22.48 15.15 -18.43
N GLY A 64 21.84 16.08 -19.14
CA GLY A 64 20.46 15.92 -19.62
C GLY A 64 19.38 16.18 -18.57
N HIS A 65 19.77 16.37 -17.31
CA HIS A 65 18.87 16.48 -16.16
C HIS A 65 19.26 17.62 -15.24
N SER A 66 18.27 18.26 -14.60
CA SER A 66 18.49 19.34 -13.63
C SER A 66 18.71 18.86 -12.20
N ASP A 67 18.35 17.61 -11.90
CA ASP A 67 18.34 17.06 -10.56
C ASP A 67 18.50 15.53 -10.58
N TRP A 68 18.84 14.98 -9.38
CA TRP A 68 19.05 13.55 -9.18
C TRP A 68 17.79 12.72 -9.45
N TYR A 69 16.59 13.25 -9.15
CA TYR A 69 15.35 12.48 -9.24
C TYR A 69 14.97 12.19 -10.70
N SER A 70 14.97 13.24 -11.55
CA SER A 70 14.71 13.09 -12.98
C SER A 70 15.76 12.18 -13.64
N TRP A 71 17.03 12.30 -13.23
CA TRP A 71 18.11 11.45 -13.70
C TRP A 71 17.90 9.98 -13.27
N SER A 72 17.58 9.72 -12.01
CA SER A 72 17.38 8.36 -11.50
C SER A 72 16.23 7.64 -12.19
N LEU A 73 15.10 8.33 -12.39
CA LEU A 73 13.96 7.75 -13.09
C LEU A 73 14.27 7.40 -14.56
N GLU A 74 15.04 8.23 -15.25
CA GLU A 74 15.40 7.94 -16.65
C GLU A 74 16.52 6.89 -16.76
N LYS A 75 17.51 6.93 -15.87
CA LYS A 75 18.70 6.10 -16.00
C LYS A 75 18.60 4.76 -15.28
N TRP A 76 17.98 4.72 -14.13
CA TRP A 76 17.78 3.48 -13.40
C TRP A 76 16.39 2.86 -13.59
N GLY A 77 15.39 3.66 -13.96
CA GLY A 77 13.97 3.24 -13.97
C GLY A 77 13.33 3.27 -12.58
N CYS A 78 14.08 3.65 -11.54
CA CYS A 78 13.54 3.76 -10.18
C CYS A 78 14.04 5.00 -9.45
N LYS A 79 13.39 5.34 -8.33
CA LYS A 79 13.56 6.64 -7.68
C LYS A 79 14.94 6.87 -7.08
N TRP A 80 15.53 5.88 -6.43
CA TRP A 80 16.83 5.98 -5.75
C TRP A 80 17.59 4.67 -5.83
N ASN A 81 18.89 4.72 -5.48
CA ASN A 81 19.76 3.57 -5.42
C ASN A 81 19.29 2.56 -4.36
N CYS A 82 19.56 1.29 -4.56
CA CYS A 82 19.11 0.19 -3.70
C CYS A 82 20.30 -0.57 -3.11
N ASP A 83 20.05 -1.27 -2.01
CA ASP A 83 21.03 -2.10 -1.33
C ASP A 83 20.79 -3.56 -1.71
N ALA A 84 21.81 -4.24 -2.23
CA ALA A 84 21.79 -5.69 -2.48
C ALA A 84 21.82 -6.44 -1.15
N GLN A 85 21.01 -7.49 -1.07
CA GLN A 85 20.92 -8.38 0.08
C GLN A 85 21.33 -9.79 -0.37
N ASP A 86 22.00 -10.52 0.51
CA ASP A 86 22.29 -11.95 0.37
C ASP A 86 22.70 -12.38 -1.05
N TRP A 87 23.92 -12.07 -1.45
CA TRP A 87 24.42 -12.51 -2.76
C TRP A 87 25.17 -13.83 -2.65
N ASP A 88 24.99 -14.67 -3.67
CA ASP A 88 25.71 -15.92 -3.87
C ASP A 88 26.36 -15.95 -5.26
N ARG A 89 27.54 -16.56 -5.33
CA ARG A 89 28.28 -16.64 -6.57
C ARG A 89 28.57 -18.07 -6.96
N ASP A 90 28.27 -18.41 -8.21
CA ASP A 90 28.71 -19.67 -8.86
C ASP A 90 29.43 -19.36 -10.16
N GLY A 91 30.76 -19.41 -10.12
CA GLY A 91 31.65 -19.25 -11.28
C GLY A 91 31.54 -17.87 -11.93
N ASP A 92 30.90 -17.78 -13.10
CA ASP A 92 30.71 -16.60 -13.91
C ASP A 92 29.32 -15.94 -13.68
N THR A 93 28.64 -16.37 -12.62
CA THR A 93 27.26 -15.94 -12.29
C THR A 93 27.18 -15.48 -10.84
N ILE A 94 26.45 -14.40 -10.58
CA ILE A 94 26.11 -13.91 -9.25
C ILE A 94 24.60 -13.72 -9.15
N THR A 95 23.99 -14.19 -8.06
CA THR A 95 22.58 -14.02 -7.77
C THR A 95 22.41 -13.24 -6.47
N PHE A 96 21.53 -12.27 -6.43
CA PHE A 96 21.28 -11.45 -5.26
C PHE A 96 19.84 -10.94 -5.25
N TRP A 97 19.38 -10.44 -4.08
CA TRP A 97 18.06 -9.89 -3.85
C TRP A 97 18.15 -8.43 -3.41
N PHE A 98 17.14 -7.65 -3.74
CA PHE A 98 16.98 -6.28 -3.23
C PHE A 98 15.55 -5.79 -3.41
N ASP A 99 15.20 -4.74 -2.65
CA ASP A 99 13.94 -4.06 -2.75
C ASP A 99 14.12 -2.73 -3.47
N SER A 100 13.28 -2.46 -4.46
CA SER A 100 13.25 -1.19 -5.18
C SER A 100 11.94 -0.43 -4.96
N PRO A 101 11.96 0.92 -4.97
CA PRO A 101 10.76 1.70 -4.76
C PRO A 101 9.86 1.69 -6.00
N TRP A 102 8.60 1.28 -5.83
CA TRP A 102 7.49 1.33 -6.80
C TRP A 102 7.56 0.33 -7.95
N GLY A 103 8.71 -0.16 -8.31
CA GLY A 103 8.90 -1.09 -9.42
C GLY A 103 10.36 -1.47 -9.64
N PRO A 104 10.65 -2.45 -10.52
CA PRO A 104 11.99 -2.89 -10.82
C PRO A 104 12.78 -1.82 -11.59
N PRO A 105 14.12 -1.77 -11.46
CA PRO A 105 14.96 -0.83 -12.19
C PRO A 105 15.28 -1.32 -13.62
N ILE A 106 14.26 -1.40 -14.48
CA ILE A 106 14.40 -1.98 -15.83
C ILE A 106 15.47 -1.29 -16.66
N ASN A 107 15.53 0.05 -16.63
CA ASN A 107 16.52 0.80 -17.40
C ASN A 107 17.96 0.49 -16.94
N LEU A 108 18.15 0.17 -15.66
CA LEU A 108 19.46 -0.28 -15.17
C LEU A 108 19.81 -1.68 -15.69
N TYR A 109 18.83 -2.59 -15.79
CA TYR A 109 19.05 -3.92 -16.37
C TYR A 109 19.40 -3.84 -17.85
N GLU A 110 18.78 -2.92 -18.59
CA GLU A 110 19.17 -2.62 -19.99
C GLU A 110 20.59 -2.07 -20.08
N GLU A 111 20.99 -1.16 -19.17
CA GLU A 111 22.35 -0.65 -19.09
C GLU A 111 23.38 -1.77 -18.79
N MET A 112 23.02 -2.74 -17.92
CA MET A 112 23.87 -3.90 -17.65
C MET A 112 24.07 -4.76 -18.91
N GLU A 113 23.03 -4.92 -19.73
CA GLU A 113 23.13 -5.60 -21.04
C GLU A 113 24.10 -4.87 -21.96
N GLU A 114 23.99 -3.53 -22.07
CA GLU A 114 24.91 -2.73 -22.88
C GLU A 114 26.36 -2.86 -22.42
N GLN A 115 26.61 -3.10 -21.13
CA GLN A 115 27.93 -3.35 -20.57
C GLN A 115 28.38 -4.81 -20.72
N GLY A 116 27.57 -5.68 -21.34
CA GLY A 116 27.91 -7.07 -21.68
C GLY A 116 27.56 -8.09 -20.63
N PHE A 117 26.74 -7.74 -19.63
CA PHE A 117 26.16 -8.70 -18.71
C PHE A 117 24.91 -9.35 -19.32
N ASN A 118 24.67 -10.61 -19.00
CA ASN A 118 23.41 -11.29 -19.22
C ASN A 118 22.63 -11.26 -17.91
N VAL A 119 21.46 -10.65 -17.92
CA VAL A 119 20.61 -10.43 -16.74
C VAL A 119 19.33 -11.22 -16.87
N GLU A 120 18.98 -11.95 -15.80
CA GLU A 120 17.66 -12.50 -15.56
C GLU A 120 17.16 -11.98 -14.21
N ALA A 121 16.06 -11.27 -14.21
CA ALA A 121 15.50 -10.68 -12.99
C ALA A 121 14.01 -11.03 -12.87
N TYR A 122 13.63 -11.65 -11.75
CA TYR A 122 12.24 -11.79 -11.35
C TYR A 122 11.89 -10.68 -10.38
N TYR A 123 10.70 -10.10 -10.51
CA TYR A 123 10.25 -9.05 -9.62
C TYR A 123 8.77 -9.19 -9.24
N HIS A 124 8.44 -8.71 -8.04
CA HIS A 124 7.09 -8.75 -7.48
C HIS A 124 6.82 -7.51 -6.63
N GLU A 125 5.71 -6.83 -6.87
CA GLU A 125 5.19 -5.75 -6.04
C GLU A 125 3.77 -6.11 -5.59
N GLU A 126 3.64 -6.43 -4.32
CA GLU A 126 2.40 -6.98 -3.76
C GLU A 126 1.30 -5.91 -3.62
N GLY A 127 1.65 -4.66 -3.33
CA GLY A 127 0.68 -3.59 -3.07
C GLY A 127 -0.12 -3.18 -4.30
N MET A 128 0.50 -3.22 -5.49
CA MET A 128 -0.14 -2.97 -6.79
C MET A 128 -0.47 -4.28 -7.52
N ALA A 129 -0.11 -5.42 -6.91
CA ALA A 129 -0.37 -6.77 -7.40
C ALA A 129 0.16 -7.00 -8.83
N PHE A 130 1.45 -6.74 -9.04
CA PHE A 130 2.11 -7.08 -10.29
C PHE A 130 3.38 -7.90 -10.09
N VAL A 131 3.67 -8.71 -11.08
CA VAL A 131 4.87 -9.55 -11.16
C VAL A 131 5.46 -9.46 -12.55
N GLY A 132 6.72 -9.83 -12.67
CA GLY A 132 7.32 -9.93 -14.00
C GLY A 132 8.69 -10.53 -14.01
N LYS A 133 9.23 -10.56 -15.22
CA LYS A 133 10.55 -11.09 -15.51
C LYS A 133 11.23 -10.24 -16.58
N PHE A 134 12.42 -9.80 -16.28
CA PHE A 134 13.32 -9.19 -17.27
C PHE A 134 14.38 -10.21 -17.67
N THR A 135 14.66 -10.29 -18.95
CA THR A 135 15.83 -10.99 -19.49
C THR A 135 16.49 -10.20 -20.58
N THR A 136 17.82 -10.25 -20.70
CA THR A 136 18.55 -9.62 -21.81
C THR A 136 18.14 -10.14 -23.19
N GLU A 137 17.57 -11.33 -23.29
CA GLU A 137 17.15 -11.91 -24.58
C GLU A 137 15.78 -11.39 -25.04
N TYR A 138 14.85 -11.18 -24.12
CA TYR A 138 13.44 -10.89 -24.43
C TYR A 138 12.93 -9.56 -23.88
N GLY A 139 13.73 -8.86 -23.06
CA GLY A 139 13.32 -7.62 -22.41
C GLY A 139 12.45 -7.87 -21.18
N ASP A 140 11.55 -6.95 -20.90
CA ASP A 140 10.67 -6.93 -19.74
C ASP A 140 9.26 -7.45 -20.07
N ASP A 141 8.82 -8.47 -19.34
CA ASP A 141 7.46 -8.99 -19.35
C ASP A 141 6.80 -8.72 -17.98
N ASN A 142 5.78 -7.87 -17.97
CA ASN A 142 5.06 -7.45 -16.75
C ASN A 142 3.59 -7.90 -16.79
N PHE A 143 3.09 -8.40 -15.68
CA PHE A 143 1.75 -8.95 -15.53
C PHE A 143 1.10 -8.44 -14.24
N GLU A 144 -0.16 -8.03 -14.31
CA GLU A 144 -1.01 -7.75 -13.15
C GLU A 144 -1.81 -9.00 -12.79
N TYR A 145 -2.06 -9.19 -11.49
CA TYR A 145 -2.88 -10.29 -10.98
C TYR A 145 -3.89 -9.79 -9.94
N SER A 146 -5.01 -10.47 -9.79
CA SER A 146 -6.05 -10.13 -8.81
C SER A 146 -6.58 -11.35 -8.05
N ASP A 147 -6.60 -12.49 -8.71
CA ASP A 147 -7.20 -13.74 -8.26
C ASP A 147 -6.54 -14.95 -8.94
N LEU A 148 -6.97 -16.15 -8.60
CA LEU A 148 -6.43 -17.40 -9.16
C LEU A 148 -6.65 -17.52 -10.67
N GLU A 149 -7.76 -16.99 -11.23
CA GLU A 149 -8.06 -17.06 -12.66
C GLU A 149 -7.10 -16.17 -13.45
N SER A 150 -6.71 -15.02 -12.90
CA SER A 150 -5.77 -14.09 -13.53
C SER A 150 -4.37 -14.69 -13.72
N LEU A 151 -3.98 -15.66 -12.89
CA LEU A 151 -2.70 -16.35 -12.99
C LEU A 151 -2.57 -17.20 -14.26
N ASP A 152 -3.67 -17.60 -14.88
CA ASP A 152 -3.64 -18.37 -16.14
C ASP A 152 -3.04 -17.59 -17.32
N ASN A 153 -2.96 -16.25 -17.18
CA ASN A 153 -2.34 -15.37 -18.17
C ASN A 153 -0.86 -15.05 -17.89
N ILE A 154 -0.31 -15.56 -16.79
CA ILE A 154 1.06 -15.32 -16.37
C ILE A 154 1.89 -16.58 -16.65
N PRO A 155 3.12 -16.47 -17.18
CA PRO A 155 4.01 -17.61 -17.34
C PRO A 155 4.20 -18.38 -16.04
N GLU A 156 4.10 -19.72 -16.10
CA GLU A 156 4.13 -20.60 -14.93
C GLU A 156 5.44 -20.46 -14.13
N ASP A 157 6.57 -20.21 -14.79
CA ASP A 157 7.86 -19.98 -14.12
C ASP A 157 7.86 -18.73 -13.21
N ILE A 158 7.09 -17.68 -13.54
CA ILE A 158 6.90 -16.48 -12.71
C ILE A 158 5.95 -16.78 -11.55
N VAL A 159 4.83 -17.47 -11.83
CA VAL A 159 3.84 -17.86 -10.82
C VAL A 159 4.49 -18.76 -9.76
N ASP A 160 5.25 -19.77 -10.18
CA ASP A 160 5.94 -20.70 -9.28
C ASP A 160 7.07 -20.02 -8.51
N TYR A 161 7.83 -19.12 -9.17
CA TYR A 161 8.96 -18.43 -8.55
C TYR A 161 8.52 -17.65 -7.29
N TRP A 162 7.39 -16.97 -7.37
CA TRP A 162 6.85 -16.16 -6.27
C TRP A 162 5.82 -16.89 -5.41
N GLY A 163 5.44 -18.13 -5.76
CA GLY A 163 4.40 -18.89 -5.03
C GLY A 163 3.04 -18.20 -5.05
N LEU A 164 2.67 -17.54 -6.15
CA LEU A 164 1.49 -16.68 -6.22
C LEU A 164 0.20 -17.43 -5.93
N ARG A 165 0.10 -18.72 -6.32
CA ARG A 165 -1.12 -19.53 -6.06
C ARG A 165 -1.34 -19.68 -4.57
N GLU A 166 -0.32 -20.15 -3.85
CA GLU A 166 -0.37 -20.34 -2.39
C GLU A 166 -0.66 -19.01 -1.68
N MET A 167 0.01 -17.93 -2.10
CA MET A 167 -0.21 -16.59 -1.52
C MET A 167 -1.65 -16.09 -1.69
N ILE A 168 -2.27 -16.32 -2.86
CA ILE A 168 -3.67 -15.92 -3.12
C ILE A 168 -4.63 -16.84 -2.35
N GLU A 169 -4.39 -18.15 -2.32
CA GLU A 169 -5.18 -19.12 -1.57
C GLU A 169 -5.17 -18.80 -0.07
N ASP A 170 -4.01 -18.56 0.52
CA ASP A 170 -3.88 -18.17 1.93
C ASP A 170 -4.66 -16.88 2.23
N ARG A 171 -4.58 -15.89 1.33
CA ARG A 171 -5.35 -14.63 1.49
C ARG A 171 -6.86 -14.86 1.39
N MET A 172 -7.31 -15.78 0.53
CA MET A 172 -8.72 -16.15 0.40
C MET A 172 -9.21 -16.87 1.67
N ASP A 173 -8.41 -17.79 2.20
CA ASP A 173 -8.71 -18.52 3.44
C ASP A 173 -8.78 -17.56 4.64
N GLU A 174 -7.85 -16.61 4.75
CA GLU A 174 -7.90 -15.55 5.77
C GLU A 174 -9.17 -14.68 5.64
N MET A 175 -9.58 -14.34 4.43
CA MET A 175 -10.82 -13.59 4.18
C MET A 175 -12.07 -14.42 4.50
N GLU A 176 -12.08 -15.72 4.21
CA GLU A 176 -13.17 -16.62 4.56
C GLU A 176 -13.26 -16.78 6.09
N GLU A 177 -12.15 -16.96 6.79
CA GLU A 177 -12.09 -17.04 8.25
C GLU A 177 -12.57 -15.74 8.90
N TYR A 178 -12.18 -14.58 8.34
CA TYR A 178 -12.68 -13.27 8.78
C TYR A 178 -14.19 -13.13 8.55
N ASN A 179 -14.70 -13.55 7.39
CA ASN A 179 -16.11 -13.50 7.06
C ASN A 179 -16.94 -14.54 7.86
N GLU A 180 -16.40 -15.73 8.17
CA GLU A 180 -17.03 -16.69 9.07
C GLU A 180 -17.11 -16.16 10.50
N TRP A 181 -16.08 -15.42 10.95
CA TRP A 181 -16.09 -14.76 12.26
C TRP A 181 -17.10 -13.62 12.31
N ASP A 182 -17.23 -12.85 11.23
CA ASP A 182 -18.24 -11.76 11.08
C ASP A 182 -19.65 -12.33 10.84
N SER A 183 -19.77 -13.52 10.21
CA SER A 183 -21.04 -14.21 9.96
C SER A 183 -21.48 -15.17 11.07
N SER A 184 -20.64 -15.43 12.07
CA SER A 184 -21.07 -16.12 13.27
C SER A 184 -22.15 -15.28 13.93
N ASP A 185 -23.37 -15.78 13.94
CA ASP A 185 -24.63 -15.21 14.44
C ASP A 185 -24.61 -15.03 15.99
N GLU A 186 -23.55 -14.46 16.51
CA GLU A 186 -23.56 -13.69 17.74
C GLU A 186 -24.06 -12.32 17.32
N SER A 187 -25.37 -12.11 17.39
CA SER A 187 -25.97 -10.78 17.38
C SER A 187 -25.06 -9.87 18.19
N GLU A 188 -24.37 -8.92 17.53
CA GLU A 188 -23.49 -7.98 18.22
C GLU A 188 -24.26 -7.47 19.44
N ASP A 189 -23.79 -7.82 20.63
CA ASP A 189 -24.46 -7.39 21.85
C ASP A 189 -24.08 -5.93 22.13
N PHE A 190 -24.81 -5.04 21.45
CA PHE A 190 -24.68 -3.59 21.61
C PHE A 190 -25.04 -3.10 23.02
N THR A 191 -25.41 -4.00 23.92
CA THR A 191 -25.70 -3.68 25.34
C THR A 191 -24.45 -3.68 26.20
N THR A 192 -23.32 -4.23 25.73
CA THR A 192 -22.04 -4.22 26.46
C THR A 192 -21.45 -2.81 26.57
N ASP A 193 -20.73 -2.54 27.65
CA ASP A 193 -20.11 -1.22 27.85
C ASP A 193 -19.08 -0.90 26.76
N THR A 194 -18.34 -1.91 26.29
CA THR A 194 -17.36 -1.77 25.18
C THR A 194 -18.05 -1.36 23.88
N ALA A 195 -19.15 -2.03 23.50
CA ALA A 195 -19.90 -1.70 22.30
C ALA A 195 -20.55 -0.30 22.39
N LYS A 196 -21.12 0.05 23.56
CA LYS A 196 -21.66 1.39 23.80
C LYS A 196 -20.61 2.50 23.67
N ASP A 197 -19.41 2.29 24.19
CA ASP A 197 -18.35 3.27 24.13
C ASP A 197 -17.79 3.40 22.71
N TRP A 198 -17.69 2.30 21.98
CA TRP A 198 -17.33 2.28 20.56
C TRP A 198 -18.34 3.08 19.70
N ILE A 199 -19.64 2.79 19.82
CA ILE A 199 -20.69 3.52 19.07
C ILE A 199 -20.68 5.01 19.41
N LYS A 200 -20.53 5.37 20.70
CA LYS A 200 -20.41 6.78 21.11
C LYS A 200 -19.19 7.46 20.52
N GLY A 201 -18.06 6.73 20.35
CA GLY A 201 -16.86 7.21 19.68
C GLY A 201 -17.16 7.55 18.23
N LEU A 202 -17.69 6.61 17.44
CA LEU A 202 -18.07 6.83 16.04
C LEU A 202 -19.01 8.01 15.85
N LEU A 203 -20.03 8.14 16.71
CA LEU A 203 -21.01 9.23 16.66
C LEU A 203 -20.41 10.62 16.96
N LYS A 204 -19.33 10.68 17.77
CA LYS A 204 -18.60 11.93 18.03
C LYS A 204 -17.66 12.32 16.90
N ASP A 205 -17.15 11.31 16.17
CA ASP A 205 -16.21 11.52 15.08
C ASP A 205 -16.91 11.86 13.76
N GLY A 206 -18.16 11.36 13.55
CA GLY A 206 -18.86 11.56 12.30
C GLY A 206 -20.37 11.30 12.34
N VAL A 207 -20.92 11.10 11.15
CA VAL A 207 -22.31 10.67 10.94
C VAL A 207 -22.31 9.15 10.77
N VAL A 208 -23.16 8.48 11.55
CA VAL A 208 -23.30 7.00 11.58
C VAL A 208 -24.72 6.64 11.18
N GLU A 209 -24.87 5.59 10.41
CA GLU A 209 -26.18 5.00 10.09
C GLU A 209 -26.47 3.85 11.06
N VAL A 210 -27.54 3.96 11.85
CA VAL A 210 -27.93 2.95 12.83
C VAL A 210 -29.28 2.35 12.43
N THR A 211 -29.30 1.03 12.27
CA THR A 211 -30.51 0.24 12.04
C THR A 211 -30.99 -0.34 13.36
N PHE A 212 -32.23 -0.06 13.75
CA PHE A 212 -32.80 -0.53 15.03
C PHE A 212 -34.30 -0.80 14.92
N THR A 213 -34.80 -1.60 15.88
CA THR A 213 -36.23 -1.90 16.00
C THR A 213 -36.91 -0.88 16.94
N LYS A 214 -37.97 -0.21 16.46
CA LYS A 214 -38.78 0.68 17.30
C LYS A 214 -39.65 -0.11 18.28
N SER A 215 -40.24 0.62 19.24
CA SER A 215 -41.18 0.05 20.22
C SER A 215 -42.45 -0.55 19.61
N ASP A 216 -42.81 -0.18 18.39
CA ASP A 216 -43.94 -0.71 17.61
C ASP A 216 -43.57 -1.97 16.81
N GLY A 217 -42.30 -2.43 16.89
CA GLY A 217 -41.77 -3.61 16.18
C GLY A 217 -41.31 -3.32 14.75
N THR A 218 -41.44 -2.07 14.27
CA THR A 218 -40.95 -1.70 12.93
C THR A 218 -39.47 -1.38 12.95
N GLU A 219 -38.77 -1.76 11.89
CA GLU A 219 -37.37 -1.41 11.69
C GLU A 219 -37.21 0.02 11.22
N ARG A 220 -36.16 0.68 11.67
CA ARG A 220 -35.78 2.03 11.24
C ARG A 220 -34.29 2.14 11.02
N VAL A 221 -33.92 2.71 9.89
CA VAL A 221 -32.57 3.20 9.59
C VAL A 221 -32.53 4.69 9.91
N MET A 222 -31.49 5.14 10.62
CA MET A 222 -31.36 6.52 11.06
C MET A 222 -29.93 6.99 10.92
N LYS A 223 -29.71 8.05 10.15
CA LYS A 223 -28.41 8.75 10.08
C LYS A 223 -28.31 9.72 11.24
N CYS A 224 -27.36 9.50 12.13
CA CYS A 224 -27.28 10.27 13.36
C CYS A 224 -25.82 10.58 13.76
N THR A 225 -25.66 11.56 14.64
CA THR A 225 -24.35 12.04 15.10
C THR A 225 -24.41 12.61 16.51
N LEU A 226 -23.25 12.67 17.17
CA LEU A 226 -22.98 13.45 18.38
C LEU A 226 -21.85 14.48 18.15
N LYS A 227 -21.44 14.69 16.89
CA LYS A 227 -20.41 15.65 16.50
C LYS A 227 -20.96 17.08 16.59
N ASP A 228 -20.38 17.90 17.49
CA ASP A 228 -20.86 19.25 17.80
C ASP A 228 -20.90 20.17 16.58
N GLU A 229 -19.93 20.03 15.65
CA GLU A 229 -19.89 20.85 14.43
C GLU A 229 -21.13 20.62 13.57
N VAL A 230 -21.54 19.37 13.37
CA VAL A 230 -22.72 19.01 12.58
C VAL A 230 -24.02 19.45 13.27
N ILE A 231 -24.08 19.27 14.60
CA ILE A 231 -25.27 19.64 15.39
C ILE A 231 -25.47 21.16 15.38
N SER A 232 -24.40 21.93 15.57
CA SER A 232 -24.45 23.37 15.68
C SER A 232 -24.90 24.09 14.39
N GLU A 233 -24.71 23.45 13.24
CA GLU A 233 -25.23 23.97 11.96
C GLU A 233 -26.76 23.96 11.87
N HIS A 234 -27.42 23.09 12.63
CA HIS A 234 -28.86 22.83 12.48
C HIS A 234 -29.67 23.01 13.74
N TRP A 235 -29.07 23.12 14.90
CA TRP A 235 -29.76 23.22 16.18
C TRP A 235 -29.02 24.14 17.16
N ILE A 236 -29.78 25.04 17.76
CA ILE A 236 -29.29 25.97 18.80
C ILE A 236 -30.05 25.64 20.10
N PRO A 237 -29.35 25.40 21.23
CA PRO A 237 -29.99 25.14 22.52
C PRO A 237 -30.86 26.31 22.95
N LYS A 238 -32.10 26.04 23.37
CA LYS A 238 -32.94 27.03 24.02
C LYS A 238 -32.61 27.09 25.50
N GLU A 239 -32.42 28.28 26.05
CA GLU A 239 -32.03 28.54 27.46
C GLU A 239 -32.97 27.92 28.53
N THR A 240 -34.13 27.39 28.14
CA THR A 240 -35.18 26.90 29.05
C THR A 240 -35.41 25.40 29.02
N GLU A 241 -34.61 24.61 28.30
CA GLU A 241 -34.80 23.18 28.32
C GLU A 241 -34.23 22.57 29.61
N SER A 242 -35.13 22.14 30.52
CA SER A 242 -34.77 21.31 31.66
C SER A 242 -34.05 20.04 31.15
N GLN A 243 -32.93 19.66 31.80
CA GLN A 243 -32.24 18.41 31.51
C GLN A 243 -33.22 17.25 31.56
N ARG A 244 -33.61 16.73 30.40
CA ARG A 244 -34.36 15.47 30.32
C ARG A 244 -33.43 14.39 30.81
N LYS A 245 -33.83 13.70 31.89
CA LYS A 245 -33.12 12.44 32.28
C LYS A 245 -33.45 11.40 31.24
N TYR A 246 -32.46 11.07 30.44
CA TYR A 246 -32.54 9.91 29.55
C TYR A 246 -32.29 8.64 30.38
N SER A 247 -32.97 7.52 30.00
CA SER A 247 -32.67 6.21 30.57
C SER A 247 -31.27 5.77 30.16
N GLU A 248 -30.55 5.07 31.02
CA GLU A 248 -29.26 4.44 30.69
C GLU A 248 -29.38 3.40 29.57
N ASP A 249 -30.61 2.91 29.32
CA ASP A 249 -30.92 1.94 28.26
C ASP A 249 -31.04 2.57 26.87
N ALA A 250 -30.99 3.91 26.74
CA ALA A 250 -31.18 4.60 25.47
C ALA A 250 -30.15 5.72 25.26
N LEU A 251 -29.67 5.85 24.03
CA LEU A 251 -28.76 6.91 23.63
C LEU A 251 -29.51 8.01 22.87
N PRO A 252 -29.50 9.27 23.37
CA PRO A 252 -29.95 10.41 22.59
C PRO A 252 -28.91 10.79 21.55
N VAL A 253 -29.34 10.97 20.32
CA VAL A 253 -28.52 11.33 19.15
C VAL A 253 -29.23 12.37 18.32
N PHE A 254 -28.48 13.11 17.51
CA PHE A 254 -29.05 14.07 16.56
C PHE A 254 -29.29 13.38 15.21
N ASP A 255 -30.54 13.24 14.82
CA ASP A 255 -30.94 12.70 13.52
C ASP A 255 -30.73 13.79 12.45
N VAL A 256 -29.79 13.50 11.51
CA VAL A 256 -29.34 14.46 10.50
C VAL A 256 -30.39 14.73 9.44
N ASP A 257 -31.20 13.72 9.10
CA ASP A 257 -32.25 13.86 8.08
C ASP A 257 -33.46 14.67 8.59
N VAL A 258 -33.84 14.40 9.84
CA VAL A 258 -34.98 15.10 10.49
C VAL A 258 -34.56 16.42 11.14
N LYS A 259 -33.26 16.67 11.28
CA LYS A 259 -32.66 17.83 11.98
C LYS A 259 -33.20 18.02 13.40
N GLY A 260 -33.14 16.93 14.17
CA GLY A 260 -33.69 16.97 15.52
C GLY A 260 -33.23 15.78 16.39
N TRP A 261 -33.33 16.00 17.71
CA TRP A 261 -32.93 14.96 18.67
C TRP A 261 -33.91 13.78 18.66
N ARG A 262 -33.35 12.58 18.61
CA ARG A 262 -34.01 11.28 18.68
C ARG A 262 -33.24 10.39 19.66
N SER A 263 -33.75 9.20 19.91
CA SER A 263 -33.02 8.17 20.69
C SER A 263 -33.36 6.79 20.17
N PHE A 264 -32.41 5.88 20.33
CA PHE A 264 -32.61 4.44 20.18
C PHE A 264 -32.18 3.74 21.47
N ARG A 265 -32.71 2.53 21.68
CA ARG A 265 -32.31 1.69 22.80
C ARG A 265 -31.17 0.79 22.38
N TRP A 266 -30.24 0.54 23.28
CA TRP A 266 -29.09 -0.33 23.02
C TRP A 266 -29.48 -1.76 22.63
N ASP A 267 -30.50 -2.32 23.29
CA ASP A 267 -31.05 -3.65 23.04
C ASP A 267 -31.88 -3.77 21.75
N SER A 268 -32.10 -2.67 21.04
CA SER A 268 -32.87 -2.62 19.80
C SER A 268 -32.02 -2.46 18.54
N ILE A 269 -30.73 -2.22 18.68
CA ILE A 269 -29.80 -2.04 17.57
C ILE A 269 -29.60 -3.40 16.86
N LYS A 270 -29.60 -3.37 15.53
CA LYS A 270 -29.34 -4.52 14.67
C LYS A 270 -28.05 -4.37 13.90
N GLN A 271 -27.74 -3.16 13.49
CA GLN A 271 -26.58 -2.88 12.65
C GLN A 271 -26.12 -1.43 12.81
N VAL A 272 -24.83 -1.22 12.69
CA VAL A 272 -24.19 0.10 12.74
C VAL A 272 -23.24 0.23 11.55
N ASP A 273 -23.54 1.12 10.61
CA ASP A 273 -22.73 1.36 9.42
C ASP A 273 -22.07 2.74 9.50
N PHE A 274 -20.78 2.82 9.16
CA PHE A 274 -20.02 4.07 9.14
C PHE A 274 -19.05 4.08 7.95
N SER A 275 -18.82 5.25 7.40
CA SER A 275 -17.82 5.46 6.36
C SER A 275 -16.59 6.10 6.98
N LEU A 276 -15.44 5.50 6.82
CA LEU A 276 -14.16 6.17 7.08
C LEU A 276 -13.87 7.10 5.90
N GLU A 277 -14.02 8.42 6.11
CA GLU A 277 -13.54 9.44 5.16
C GLU A 277 -12.07 9.77 5.42
#